data_55bafc7ed8814b5ebd254dea6cc9315d
#
_entry.id   55bafc7ed8814b5ebd254dea6cc9315d
#
_cell.length_a   1.000
_cell.length_b   1.000
_cell.length_c   1.000
_cell.angle_alpha   90.00
_cell.angle_beta   90.00
_cell.angle_gamma   90.00
#
_symmetry.space_group_name_H-M   'P 1'
#
loop_
_entity.id
_entity.type
_entity.pdbx_description
1 polymer ?
#
loop_
_entity_poly.entity_id
_entity_poly.type
_entity_poly.pdbx_seq_one_letter_code
_entity_poly.pdbx_strand_id
1 'polypeptide(L)'
;MINIGEVIQWELEQVGIMNLEDLKKTGSARALFMIHNNGGNGCLSMLYALEGAIKEIRWHDLTREEKDKVKNEYEELLKDSAPNM
;
A
#
# COMPACT_ATOMS: atom_id res chain seq x y z
N MET A 1 -1.67 0.91 -13.84
CA MET A 1 -2.04 -0.15 -12.87
C MET A 1 -3.50 0.02 -12.49
N ILE A 2 -4.21 -1.07 -12.40
CA ILE A 2 -5.61 -1.04 -11.96
C ILE A 2 -5.71 -0.44 -10.54
N ASN A 3 -6.76 0.31 -10.27
CA ASN A 3 -7.02 1.01 -9.00
C ASN A 3 -6.07 2.18 -8.70
N ILE A 4 -5.04 2.37 -9.50
CA ILE A 4 -4.00 3.37 -9.23
C ILE A 4 -4.18 4.55 -10.15
N GLY A 5 -4.63 5.67 -9.59
CA GLY A 5 -4.73 6.93 -10.31
C GLY A 5 -3.42 7.71 -10.29
N GLU A 6 -3.43 8.89 -10.88
CA GLU A 6 -2.23 9.71 -11.02
C GLU A 6 -1.60 10.10 -9.68
N VAL A 7 -2.42 10.41 -8.69
CA VAL A 7 -1.92 10.84 -7.37
C VAL A 7 -1.19 9.70 -6.67
N ILE A 8 -1.80 8.52 -6.66
CA ILE A 8 -1.18 7.35 -6.02
C ILE A 8 0.09 6.97 -6.76
N GLN A 9 0.05 7.00 -8.09
CA GLN A 9 1.23 6.70 -8.89
C GLN A 9 2.37 7.67 -8.57
N TRP A 10 2.07 8.95 -8.47
CA TRP A 10 3.05 9.96 -8.11
C TRP A 10 3.68 9.66 -6.75
N GLU A 11 2.85 9.33 -5.75
CA GLU A 11 3.34 9.00 -4.41
C GLU A 11 4.21 7.76 -4.39
N LEU A 12 3.87 6.74 -5.18
CA LEU A 12 4.70 5.54 -5.33
C LEU A 12 6.05 5.89 -5.93
N GLU A 13 6.07 6.73 -6.94
CA GLU A 13 7.31 7.16 -7.59
C GLU A 13 8.23 7.89 -6.62
N GLN A 14 7.66 8.69 -5.72
CA GLN A 14 8.43 9.42 -4.71
C GLN A 14 9.18 8.48 -3.75
N VAL A 15 8.71 7.26 -3.59
CA VAL A 15 9.37 6.28 -2.71
C VAL A 15 10.08 5.18 -3.52
N GLY A 16 10.28 5.40 -4.82
CA GLY A 16 11.07 4.51 -5.66
C GLY A 16 10.31 3.33 -6.25
N ILE A 17 8.99 3.32 -6.15
CA ILE A 17 8.15 2.26 -6.73
C ILE A 17 7.65 2.76 -8.08
N MET A 18 8.31 2.35 -9.15
CA MET A 18 8.12 2.94 -10.47
C MET A 18 7.15 2.17 -11.37
N ASN A 19 6.87 0.91 -11.05
CA ASN A 19 6.03 0.05 -11.87
C ASN A 19 5.41 -1.06 -11.03
N LEU A 20 4.57 -1.88 -11.67
CA LEU A 20 3.86 -2.96 -10.99
C LEU A 20 4.82 -4.01 -10.41
N GLU A 21 5.92 -4.30 -11.10
CA GLU A 21 6.90 -5.25 -10.57
C GLU A 21 7.51 -4.77 -9.27
N ASP A 22 7.87 -3.49 -9.21
CA ASP A 22 8.40 -2.90 -7.98
C ASP A 22 7.37 -3.00 -6.86
N LEU A 23 6.10 -2.74 -7.16
CA LEU A 23 5.02 -2.82 -6.19
C LEU A 23 4.85 -4.26 -5.68
N LYS A 24 4.90 -5.24 -6.58
CA LYS A 24 4.79 -6.65 -6.22
C LYS A 24 5.94 -7.08 -5.30
N LYS A 25 7.15 -6.60 -5.57
CA LYS A 25 8.32 -6.92 -4.74
C LYS A 25 8.22 -6.29 -3.36
N THR A 26 7.69 -5.08 -3.31
CA THR A 26 7.56 -4.32 -2.06
C THR A 26 6.40 -4.82 -1.21
N GLY A 27 5.27 -5.11 -1.83
CA GLY A 27 4.03 -5.45 -1.15
C GLY A 27 3.23 -4.22 -0.80
N SER A 28 1.90 -4.37 -0.73
CA SER A 28 0.99 -3.24 -0.53
C SER A 28 1.20 -2.54 0.83
N ALA A 29 1.31 -3.31 1.89
CA ALA A 29 1.45 -2.76 3.23
C ALA A 29 2.74 -1.95 3.38
N ARG A 30 3.86 -2.48 2.91
CA ARG A 30 5.15 -1.79 2.97
C ARG A 30 5.15 -0.57 2.05
N ALA A 31 4.54 -0.67 0.86
CA ALA A 31 4.44 0.47 -0.05
C ALA A 31 3.69 1.63 0.60
N LEU A 32 2.55 1.34 1.23
CA LEU A 32 1.79 2.36 1.93
C LEU A 32 2.57 2.93 3.11
N PHE A 33 3.28 2.08 3.82
CA PHE A 33 4.14 2.50 4.94
C PHE A 33 5.22 3.49 4.47
N MET A 34 5.84 3.20 3.33
CA MET A 34 6.85 4.09 2.75
C MET A 34 6.25 5.43 2.34
N ILE A 35 5.06 5.41 1.74
CA ILE A 35 4.34 6.63 1.37
C ILE A 35 4.02 7.45 2.63
N HIS A 36 3.54 6.79 3.67
CA HIS A 36 3.19 7.43 4.94
C HIS A 36 4.42 8.11 5.54
N ASN A 37 5.56 7.43 5.57
CA ASN A 37 6.81 7.97 6.10
C ASN A 37 7.38 9.10 5.26
N ASN A 38 6.99 9.17 3.99
CA ASN A 38 7.43 10.25 3.10
C ASN A 38 6.47 11.46 3.14
N GLY A 39 5.57 11.50 4.11
CA GLY A 39 4.64 12.60 4.28
C GLY A 39 3.33 12.47 3.51
N GLY A 40 3.11 11.35 2.84
CA GLY A 40 1.87 11.10 2.12
C GLY A 40 0.73 10.69 3.04
N ASN A 41 -0.49 10.75 2.54
CA ASN A 41 -1.68 10.36 3.28
C ASN A 41 -2.01 8.89 3.07
N GLY A 42 -1.47 8.04 3.94
CA GLY A 42 -1.82 6.63 3.91
C GLY A 42 -3.20 6.38 4.51
N CYS A 43 -4.08 5.75 3.76
CA CYS A 43 -5.40 5.36 4.27
C CYS A 43 -5.70 3.92 3.82
N LEU A 44 -6.70 3.31 4.47
CA LEU A 44 -7.05 1.92 4.16
C LEU A 44 -7.53 1.75 2.71
N SER A 45 -8.23 2.75 2.17
CA SER A 45 -8.65 2.71 0.77
C SER A 45 -7.45 2.60 -0.17
N MET A 46 -6.40 3.36 0.10
CA MET A 46 -5.17 3.30 -0.68
C MET A 46 -4.49 1.93 -0.52
N LEU A 47 -4.46 1.40 0.70
CA LEU A 47 -3.89 0.07 0.95
C LEU A 47 -4.58 -1.00 0.11
N TYR A 48 -5.91 -0.97 0.08
CA TYR A 48 -6.68 -1.94 -0.69
C TYR A 48 -6.49 -1.73 -2.19
N ALA A 49 -6.39 -0.49 -2.63
CA ALA A 49 -6.10 -0.19 -4.03
C ALA A 49 -4.75 -0.77 -4.45
N LEU A 50 -3.73 -0.64 -3.61
CA LEU A 50 -2.40 -1.19 -3.87
C LEU A 50 -2.44 -2.72 -3.91
N GLU A 51 -3.13 -3.35 -2.97
CA GLU A 51 -3.24 -4.81 -2.96
C GLU A 51 -4.00 -5.32 -4.18
N GLY A 52 -5.09 -4.65 -4.55
CA GLY A 52 -5.82 -4.99 -5.77
C GLY A 52 -4.96 -4.86 -7.02
N ALA A 53 -4.12 -3.83 -7.08
CA ALA A 53 -3.21 -3.65 -8.21
C ALA A 53 -2.21 -4.81 -8.29
N ILE A 54 -1.66 -5.25 -7.16
CA ILE A 54 -0.73 -6.39 -7.11
C ILE A 54 -1.41 -7.65 -7.64
N LYS A 55 -2.65 -7.87 -7.26
CA LYS A 55 -3.43 -9.04 -7.69
C LYS A 55 -4.09 -8.84 -9.05
N GLU A 56 -3.96 -7.64 -9.61
CA GLU A 56 -4.53 -7.25 -10.90
C GLU A 56 -6.04 -7.43 -10.96
N ILE A 57 -6.70 -7.09 -9.83
CA ILE A 57 -8.15 -7.08 -9.72
C ILE A 57 -8.60 -5.74 -9.13
N ARG A 58 -9.88 -5.45 -9.25
CA ARG A 58 -10.46 -4.28 -8.60
C ARG A 58 -10.40 -4.46 -7.09
N TRP A 59 -10.07 -3.41 -6.37
CA TRP A 59 -9.94 -3.50 -4.91
C TRP A 59 -11.28 -3.89 -4.25
N HIS A 60 -12.41 -3.59 -4.90
CA HIS A 60 -13.74 -4.01 -4.43
C HIS A 60 -13.92 -5.53 -4.42
N ASP A 61 -13.13 -6.23 -5.24
CA ASP A 61 -13.20 -7.68 -5.34
C ASP A 61 -12.29 -8.40 -4.35
N LEU A 62 -11.51 -7.64 -3.56
CA LEU A 62 -10.72 -8.24 -2.49
C LEU A 62 -11.67 -8.82 -1.44
N THR A 63 -11.36 -10.02 -0.98
CA THR A 63 -12.13 -10.64 0.10
C THR A 63 -11.84 -9.92 1.41
N ARG A 64 -12.71 -10.11 2.39
CA ARG A 64 -12.50 -9.55 3.71
C ARG A 64 -11.20 -10.06 4.32
N GLU A 65 -10.92 -11.34 4.13
CA GLU A 65 -9.67 -11.96 4.62
C GLU A 65 -8.44 -11.29 4.02
N GLU A 66 -8.47 -11.01 2.71
CA GLU A 66 -7.38 -10.34 2.03
C GLU A 66 -7.19 -8.92 2.55
N LYS A 67 -8.28 -8.20 2.77
CA LYS A 67 -8.24 -6.85 3.33
C LYS A 67 -7.69 -6.86 4.76
N ASP A 68 -8.17 -7.77 5.59
CA ASP A 68 -7.73 -7.87 6.98
C ASP A 68 -6.25 -8.22 7.06
N LYS A 69 -5.78 -9.09 6.18
CA LYS A 69 -4.38 -9.49 6.15
C LYS A 69 -3.46 -8.30 5.92
N VAL A 70 -3.73 -7.52 4.86
CA VAL A 70 -2.86 -6.38 4.54
C VAL A 70 -3.01 -5.25 5.56
N LYS A 71 -4.20 -5.08 6.11
CA LYS A 71 -4.44 -4.12 7.18
C LYS A 71 -3.58 -4.46 8.41
N ASN A 72 -3.58 -5.72 8.80
CA ASN A 72 -2.76 -6.18 9.94
C ASN A 72 -1.28 -6.00 9.67
N GLU A 73 -0.83 -6.31 8.46
CA GLU A 73 0.57 -6.11 8.07
C GLU A 73 0.97 -4.63 8.17
N TYR A 74 0.11 -3.75 7.69
CA TYR A 74 0.35 -2.32 7.75
C TYR A 74 0.39 -1.82 9.19
N GLU A 75 -0.54 -2.25 10.03
CA GLU A 75 -0.58 -1.87 11.44
C GLU A 75 0.67 -2.34 12.19
N GLU A 76 1.17 -3.53 11.87
CA GLU A 76 2.41 -4.03 12.45
C GLU A 76 3.61 -3.17 12.06
N LEU A 77 3.67 -2.74 10.81
CA LEU A 77 4.75 -1.84 10.35
C LEU A 77 4.70 -0.51 11.10
N LEU A 78 3.51 0.03 11.32
CA LEU A 78 3.34 1.27 12.04
C LEU A 78 3.77 1.12 13.50
N LYS A 79 3.45 0.00 14.14
CA LYS A 79 3.86 -0.28 15.51
C LYS A 79 5.37 -0.37 15.64
N ASP A 80 6.00 -1.10 14.73
CA ASP A 80 7.44 -1.33 14.78
C ASP A 80 8.23 -0.03 14.57
N SER A 81 7.66 0.94 13.87
CA SER A 81 8.31 2.22 13.60
C SER A 81 7.96 3.28 14.64
N ALA A 82 6.99 3.01 15.53
CA ALA A 82 6.59 3.97 16.55
C ALA A 82 7.74 4.21 17.53
N PRO A 83 7.98 5.47 17.93
CA PRO A 83 9.03 5.71 18.92
C PRO A 83 8.69 5.04 20.24
N ASN A 84 9.68 4.36 20.80
CA ASN A 84 9.54 3.76 22.12
C ASN A 84 9.60 4.85 23.15
N MET A 85 8.55 4.97 23.89
CA MET A 85 8.43 5.96 24.94
C MET A 85 8.78 5.33 26.27
#